data_9b1eb3b9637d32e23c5ab2e645c7c577
#
_entry.id   9b1eb3b9637d32e23c5ab2e645c7c577
#
_cell.length_a   1.000
_cell.length_b   1.000
_cell.length_c   1.000
_cell.angle_alpha   90.00
_cell.angle_beta   90.00
_cell.angle_gamma   90.00
#
_symmetry.space_group_name_H-M   'P 1'
#
loop_
_entity.id
_entity.type
_entity.pdbx_description
1 polymer ?
#
loop_
_entity_poly.entity_id
_entity_poly.type
_entity_poly.pdbx_seq_one_letter_code
_entity_poly.pdbx_strand_id
1 'polypeptide(L)'
;MYRIEAAGDKIHYIDDEEKRDAFLPMENFMGMYETGNPPSIKAEEIKNAVISPVGKGERLRDIVSRKQAETAAVIISDATRGVPTERVAPYIIEELTSAGMKKENIAFIVALGVHRDATESEMKGFLGTLMGEIAIENHDAFDDNKLVYLGMTSRRTPVKVNKKVYESDVVITIGKVELHDMAGFSGGRKSILPGVASQETIVINHRPEMMVHPKSYAGNLEGNPIHEDMLEAANMCGVDYSVNIVMNQEYEVAGIFSGELQESHEAASAFLKGFCMVELPAKPDIYVVCPGHPLNIDMYQGVKPLIALHRLADENTTVILYGDFNEGINAPDFIEPFRAYPDLEELKEYVWSHYEIQMDHIVPIREILKKKTRVMVVSENVSKEDLAAMHMEKYDTLQEAIDTAIKAHKAACPKAAFCPQSYRSILTFLNN
;
A
#
# COMPACT_ATOMS: atom_id res chain seq x y z
N MET A 1 -10.76 -10.38 15.82
CA MET A 1 -10.01 -11.67 15.96
C MET A 1 -10.71 -12.72 15.11
N TYR A 2 -9.93 -13.53 14.40
CA TYR A 2 -10.45 -14.59 13.54
C TYR A 2 -10.31 -15.93 14.26
N ARG A 3 -11.35 -16.77 14.16
CA ARG A 3 -11.35 -18.07 14.85
C ARG A 3 -11.98 -19.16 13.98
N ILE A 4 -11.48 -20.37 14.18
CA ILE A 4 -12.02 -21.60 13.59
C ILE A 4 -12.39 -22.55 14.72
N GLU A 5 -13.63 -22.99 14.73
CA GLU A 5 -14.15 -23.92 15.72
C GLU A 5 -14.74 -25.19 15.03
N ALA A 6 -14.48 -26.34 15.59
CA ALA A 6 -15.13 -27.60 15.11
C ALA A 6 -16.57 -27.64 15.60
N ALA A 7 -17.50 -27.87 14.69
CA ALA A 7 -18.95 -27.97 14.97
C ALA A 7 -19.56 -29.26 14.36
N GLY A 8 -19.24 -30.39 14.94
CA GLY A 8 -19.62 -31.70 14.41
C GLY A 8 -18.87 -32.06 13.11
N ASP A 9 -19.60 -32.25 12.02
CA ASP A 9 -19.06 -32.46 10.67
C ASP A 9 -18.78 -31.14 9.88
N LYS A 10 -18.95 -30.02 10.57
CA LYS A 10 -18.72 -28.67 10.00
C LYS A 10 -17.60 -27.94 10.71
N ILE A 11 -17.08 -26.92 10.02
CA ILE A 11 -16.23 -25.90 10.57
C ILE A 11 -17.06 -24.63 10.73
N HIS A 12 -16.94 -23.96 11.87
CA HIS A 12 -17.47 -22.64 12.14
C HIS A 12 -16.35 -21.64 12.04
N TYR A 13 -16.41 -20.77 11.03
CA TYR A 13 -15.54 -19.61 10.87
C TYR A 13 -16.18 -18.41 11.56
N ILE A 14 -15.41 -17.63 12.32
CA ILE A 14 -15.86 -16.46 13.06
C ILE A 14 -14.88 -15.32 12.83
N ASP A 15 -15.41 -14.18 12.42
CA ASP A 15 -14.71 -12.89 12.34
C ASP A 15 -15.36 -11.90 13.31
N ASP A 16 -14.72 -11.69 14.45
CA ASP A 16 -15.24 -10.80 15.51
C ASP A 16 -15.17 -9.31 15.10
N GLU A 17 -14.26 -8.92 14.19
CA GLU A 17 -14.12 -7.53 13.75
C GLU A 17 -15.25 -7.12 12.81
N GLU A 18 -15.49 -7.92 11.79
CA GLU A 18 -16.58 -7.69 10.81
C GLU A 18 -17.93 -8.20 11.32
N LYS A 19 -17.94 -8.87 12.49
CA LYS A 19 -19.14 -9.52 13.06
C LYS A 19 -19.82 -10.45 12.07
N ARG A 20 -19.01 -11.25 11.37
CA ARG A 20 -19.43 -12.23 10.37
C ARG A 20 -19.04 -13.61 10.81
N ASP A 21 -19.92 -14.57 10.54
CA ASP A 21 -19.62 -15.97 10.76
C ASP A 21 -20.27 -16.85 9.68
N ALA A 22 -19.76 -18.06 9.54
CA ALA A 22 -20.35 -19.05 8.65
C ALA A 22 -19.92 -20.47 9.00
N PHE A 23 -20.81 -21.41 8.69
CA PHE A 23 -20.55 -22.85 8.77
C PHE A 23 -20.33 -23.42 7.37
N LEU A 24 -19.34 -24.30 7.24
CA LEU A 24 -19.12 -25.06 6.01
C LEU A 24 -18.77 -26.53 6.37
N PRO A 25 -19.07 -27.51 5.50
CA PRO A 25 -18.68 -28.90 5.72
C PRO A 25 -17.15 -28.99 5.87
N MET A 26 -16.69 -29.84 6.81
CA MET A 26 -15.25 -30.00 7.08
C MET A 26 -14.48 -30.44 5.82
N GLU A 27 -15.10 -31.22 4.95
CA GLU A 27 -14.52 -31.67 3.69
C GLU A 27 -14.28 -30.52 2.70
N ASN A 28 -15.01 -29.38 2.78
CA ASN A 28 -14.82 -28.21 1.94
C ASN A 28 -13.81 -27.23 2.53
N PHE A 29 -13.45 -27.35 3.80
CA PHE A 29 -12.51 -26.45 4.45
C PHE A 29 -11.06 -26.80 4.09
N MET A 30 -10.33 -25.89 3.46
CA MET A 30 -8.91 -26.03 3.18
C MET A 30 -8.03 -25.52 4.33
N GLY A 31 -8.43 -24.41 4.96
CA GLY A 31 -7.70 -23.78 6.04
C GLY A 31 -8.02 -22.28 6.17
N MET A 32 -7.56 -21.70 7.26
CA MET A 32 -7.47 -20.25 7.46
C MET A 32 -6.00 -19.84 7.38
N TYR A 33 -5.71 -18.80 6.61
CA TYR A 33 -4.38 -18.41 6.24
C TYR A 33 -4.18 -16.92 6.57
N GLU A 34 -3.33 -16.66 7.53
CA GLU A 34 -3.02 -15.33 8.05
C GLU A 34 -1.53 -15.03 7.87
N THR A 35 -1.21 -13.75 7.85
CA THR A 35 0.18 -13.28 7.82
C THR A 35 0.85 -13.47 9.17
N GLY A 36 2.15 -13.61 9.17
CA GLY A 36 2.94 -13.50 10.40
C GLY A 36 2.85 -12.08 10.98
N ASN A 37 3.11 -11.97 12.27
CA ASN A 37 3.14 -10.70 12.99
C ASN A 37 4.51 -10.53 13.66
N PRO A 38 5.39 -9.64 13.14
CA PRO A 38 6.70 -9.43 13.74
C PRO A 38 6.57 -8.78 15.13
N PRO A 39 7.42 -9.15 16.10
CA PRO A 39 7.45 -8.50 17.39
C PRO A 39 7.90 -7.04 17.28
N SER A 40 7.42 -6.19 18.19
CA SER A 40 7.89 -4.80 18.28
C SER A 40 9.32 -4.72 18.82
N ILE A 41 10.04 -3.68 18.37
CA ILE A 41 11.40 -3.37 18.86
C ILE A 41 11.36 -2.31 19.97
N LYS A 42 12.37 -2.32 20.84
CA LYS A 42 12.47 -1.39 21.95
C LYS A 42 12.94 0.01 21.51
N ALA A 43 12.72 1.02 22.34
CA ALA A 43 13.11 2.40 22.04
C ALA A 43 14.61 2.59 21.74
N GLU A 44 15.50 1.86 22.46
CA GLU A 44 16.93 1.88 22.18
C GLU A 44 17.30 1.30 20.81
N GLU A 45 16.57 0.27 20.39
CA GLU A 45 16.76 -0.36 19.08
C GLU A 45 16.31 0.59 17.96
N ILE A 46 15.25 1.40 18.21
CA ILE A 46 14.83 2.45 17.27
C ILE A 46 15.95 3.43 17.00
N LYS A 47 16.56 4.01 18.05
CA LYS A 47 17.70 4.93 17.91
C LYS A 47 18.82 4.29 17.09
N ASN A 48 19.26 3.11 17.51
CA ASN A 48 20.35 2.42 16.84
C ASN A 48 20.06 2.14 15.36
N ALA A 49 18.84 1.71 15.02
CA ALA A 49 18.44 1.42 13.65
C ALA A 49 18.35 2.68 12.77
N VAL A 50 17.95 3.84 13.36
CA VAL A 50 17.91 5.12 12.64
C VAL A 50 19.31 5.61 12.30
N ILE A 51 20.28 5.46 13.19
CA ILE A 51 21.63 6.02 13.02
C ILE A 51 22.64 5.06 12.41
N SER A 52 22.29 3.77 12.29
CA SER A 52 23.17 2.73 11.75
C SER A 52 22.65 2.27 10.39
N PRO A 53 23.24 2.73 9.27
CA PRO A 53 22.79 2.35 7.95
C PRO A 53 22.94 0.85 7.71
N VAL A 54 22.03 0.28 6.91
CA VAL A 54 22.12 -1.10 6.44
C VAL A 54 23.30 -1.25 5.46
N GLY A 55 23.79 -2.45 5.33
CA GLY A 55 24.87 -2.77 4.40
C GLY A 55 26.17 -2.04 4.72
N LYS A 56 26.73 -1.36 3.73
CA LYS A 56 27.96 -0.55 3.84
C LYS A 56 27.66 0.95 3.76
N GLY A 57 26.39 1.34 3.98
CA GLY A 57 25.94 2.72 3.88
C GLY A 57 26.68 3.66 4.84
N GLU A 58 26.73 4.92 4.48
CA GLU A 58 27.35 5.99 5.27
C GLU A 58 26.32 6.52 6.30
N ARG A 59 26.77 6.85 7.51
CA ARG A 59 25.92 7.43 8.55
C ARG A 59 25.53 8.86 8.18
N LEU A 60 24.31 9.28 8.53
CA LEU A 60 23.78 10.58 8.13
C LEU A 60 24.70 11.76 8.50
N ARG A 61 25.20 11.80 9.73
CA ARG A 61 26.14 12.86 10.15
C ARG A 61 27.44 12.90 9.34
N ASP A 62 27.90 11.73 8.85
CA ASP A 62 29.12 11.65 8.06
C ASP A 62 28.87 12.16 6.63
N ILE A 63 27.65 11.89 6.08
CA ILE A 63 27.19 12.47 4.82
C ILE A 63 27.14 13.99 4.91
N VAL A 64 26.53 14.55 5.97
CA VAL A 64 26.47 16.00 6.21
C VAL A 64 27.86 16.60 6.26
N SER A 65 28.78 15.97 7.02
CA SER A 65 30.17 16.46 7.15
C SER A 65 30.94 16.40 5.83
N ARG A 66 30.81 15.31 5.08
CA ARG A 66 31.47 15.11 3.78
C ARG A 66 30.97 16.10 2.72
N LYS A 67 29.66 16.38 2.70
CA LYS A 67 29.04 17.35 1.78
C LYS A 67 29.25 18.80 2.22
N GLN A 68 29.72 19.04 3.46
CA GLN A 68 29.73 20.37 4.09
C GLN A 68 28.34 21.01 4.02
N ALA A 69 27.31 20.22 4.26
CA ALA A 69 25.91 20.60 4.07
C ALA A 69 25.46 21.62 5.11
N GLU A 70 24.81 22.67 4.67
CA GLU A 70 24.26 23.72 5.52
C GLU A 70 22.74 23.59 5.69
N THR A 71 22.04 22.95 4.72
CA THR A 71 20.57 22.83 4.68
C THR A 71 20.13 21.38 4.55
N ALA A 72 18.97 21.04 5.15
CA ALA A 72 18.37 19.72 5.03
C ALA A 72 16.85 19.77 4.84
N ALA A 73 16.34 18.94 3.92
CA ALA A 73 14.93 18.62 3.80
C ALA A 73 14.65 17.21 4.32
N VAL A 74 13.74 17.09 5.29
CA VAL A 74 13.28 15.81 5.84
C VAL A 74 11.85 15.56 5.36
N ILE A 75 11.69 14.63 4.44
CA ILE A 75 10.40 14.29 3.84
C ILE A 75 9.72 13.25 4.72
N ILE A 76 8.50 13.54 5.16
CA ILE A 76 7.69 12.69 6.04
C ILE A 76 6.34 12.37 5.41
N SER A 77 5.76 11.24 5.77
CA SER A 77 4.43 10.85 5.28
C SER A 77 3.31 11.68 5.92
N ASP A 78 2.19 11.78 5.22
CA ASP A 78 0.96 12.39 5.73
C ASP A 78 0.25 11.52 6.80
N ALA A 79 -0.80 12.07 7.42
CA ALA A 79 -1.55 11.43 8.50
C ALA A 79 -2.23 10.12 8.09
N THR A 80 -2.57 9.94 6.81
CA THR A 80 -3.25 8.73 6.32
C THR A 80 -2.36 7.49 6.35
N ARG A 81 -1.04 7.67 6.48
CA ARG A 81 -0.06 6.57 6.47
C ARG A 81 0.27 6.02 7.85
N GLY A 82 -0.07 6.75 8.93
CA GLY A 82 0.16 6.30 10.30
C GLY A 82 1.64 6.00 10.62
N VAL A 83 2.56 6.82 10.11
CA VAL A 83 4.00 6.68 10.36
C VAL A 83 4.34 7.31 11.71
N PRO A 84 5.04 6.60 12.63
CA PRO A 84 5.41 7.15 13.94
C PRO A 84 6.64 8.08 13.82
N THR A 85 6.47 9.18 13.06
CA THR A 85 7.54 10.14 12.75
C THR A 85 8.12 10.75 14.03
N GLU A 86 7.29 11.05 15.02
CA GLU A 86 7.67 11.64 16.30
C GLU A 86 8.65 10.75 17.11
N ARG A 87 8.68 9.44 16.81
CA ARG A 87 9.61 8.49 17.45
C ARG A 87 10.98 8.43 16.77
N VAL A 88 11.07 8.88 15.51
CA VAL A 88 12.25 8.78 14.65
C VAL A 88 12.91 10.14 14.42
N ALA A 89 12.12 11.17 14.19
CA ALA A 89 12.59 12.52 13.87
C ALA A 89 13.63 13.10 14.85
N PRO A 90 13.51 12.91 16.18
CA PRO A 90 14.51 13.42 17.11
C PRO A 90 15.93 12.90 16.84
N TYR A 91 16.06 11.64 16.42
CA TYR A 91 17.38 11.05 16.12
C TYR A 91 17.97 11.57 14.82
N ILE A 92 17.13 11.87 13.82
CA ILE A 92 17.56 12.54 12.58
C ILE A 92 18.05 13.95 12.90
N ILE A 93 17.33 14.71 13.73
CA ILE A 93 17.75 16.06 14.15
C ILE A 93 19.06 16.00 14.95
N GLU A 94 19.24 14.99 15.84
CA GLU A 94 20.49 14.76 16.57
C GLU A 94 21.65 14.50 15.62
N GLU A 95 21.48 13.70 14.57
CA GLU A 95 22.52 13.43 13.57
C GLU A 95 22.92 14.70 12.79
N LEU A 96 21.93 15.46 12.31
CA LEU A 96 22.15 16.70 11.56
C LEU A 96 22.86 17.77 12.41
N THR A 97 22.37 17.99 13.63
CA THR A 97 22.92 19.00 14.52
C THR A 97 24.29 18.63 15.10
N SER A 98 24.55 17.34 15.35
CA SER A 98 25.87 16.86 15.80
C SER A 98 26.94 17.03 14.71
N ALA A 99 26.55 17.11 13.43
CA ALA A 99 27.43 17.44 12.32
C ALA A 99 27.61 18.95 12.10
N GLY A 100 27.01 19.80 12.95
CA GLY A 100 27.10 21.26 12.90
C GLY A 100 25.99 21.99 12.18
N MET A 101 24.98 21.30 11.64
CA MET A 101 23.85 21.94 10.98
C MET A 101 22.95 22.64 12.01
N LYS A 102 22.52 23.85 11.70
CA LYS A 102 21.63 24.62 12.57
C LYS A 102 20.18 24.19 12.37
N LYS A 103 19.37 24.16 13.45
CA LYS A 103 17.96 23.76 13.39
C LYS A 103 17.14 24.63 12.43
N GLU A 104 17.44 25.93 12.35
CA GLU A 104 16.77 26.87 11.44
C GLU A 104 16.95 26.54 9.95
N ASN A 105 17.97 25.74 9.61
CA ASN A 105 18.28 25.29 8.25
C ASN A 105 17.70 23.89 7.93
N ILE A 106 16.93 23.32 8.84
CA ILE A 106 16.26 22.04 8.65
C ILE A 106 14.77 22.27 8.44
N ALA A 107 14.19 21.67 7.41
CA ALA A 107 12.77 21.73 7.15
C ALA A 107 12.17 20.34 6.98
N PHE A 108 11.04 20.10 7.63
CA PHE A 108 10.20 18.94 7.35
C PHE A 108 9.21 19.27 6.24
N ILE A 109 9.08 18.36 5.26
CA ILE A 109 8.13 18.48 4.16
C ILE A 109 7.15 17.31 4.24
N VAL A 110 5.86 17.62 4.40
CA VAL A 110 4.82 16.59 4.41
C VAL A 110 4.55 16.13 2.99
N ALA A 111 4.82 14.86 2.72
CA ALA A 111 4.67 14.22 1.41
C ALA A 111 3.19 13.90 1.14
N LEU A 112 2.45 14.86 0.61
CA LEU A 112 1.01 14.78 0.36
C LEU A 112 0.67 14.14 -0.99
N GLY A 113 1.58 14.21 -1.96
CA GLY A 113 1.19 13.97 -3.36
C GLY A 113 0.05 14.91 -3.72
N VAL A 114 -1.12 14.33 -4.04
CA VAL A 114 -2.36 15.08 -4.33
C VAL A 114 -3.39 15.03 -3.19
N HIS A 115 -3.01 14.53 -2.02
CA HIS A 115 -3.87 14.55 -0.85
C HIS A 115 -4.07 15.98 -0.32
N ARG A 116 -5.08 16.16 0.55
CA ARG A 116 -5.30 17.42 1.24
C ARG A 116 -4.14 17.80 2.13
N ASP A 117 -4.03 19.07 2.43
CA ASP A 117 -3.07 19.60 3.39
C ASP A 117 -3.21 18.94 4.76
N ALA A 118 -2.06 18.66 5.39
CA ALA A 118 -2.01 18.30 6.78
C ALA A 118 -2.36 19.52 7.64
N THR A 119 -3.22 19.29 8.63
CA THR A 119 -3.61 20.31 9.60
C THR A 119 -2.48 20.59 10.61
N GLU A 120 -2.54 21.73 11.30
CA GLU A 120 -1.60 22.06 12.37
C GLU A 120 -1.57 20.98 13.48
N SER A 121 -2.73 20.42 13.80
CA SER A 121 -2.83 19.31 14.78
C SER A 121 -2.12 18.04 14.31
N GLU A 122 -2.24 17.69 13.03
CA GLU A 122 -1.52 16.56 12.44
C GLU A 122 0.00 16.82 12.41
N MET A 123 0.43 18.02 11.99
CA MET A 123 1.84 18.43 12.01
C MET A 123 2.44 18.37 13.42
N LYS A 124 1.67 18.78 14.44
CA LYS A 124 2.07 18.62 15.84
C LYS A 124 2.22 17.16 16.24
N GLY A 125 1.36 16.28 15.73
CA GLY A 125 1.49 14.84 15.92
C GLY A 125 2.77 14.28 15.29
N PHE A 126 3.12 14.71 14.08
CA PHE A 126 4.33 14.24 13.38
C PHE A 126 5.63 14.64 14.06
N LEU A 127 5.70 15.86 14.59
CA LEU A 127 6.93 16.41 15.16
C LEU A 127 7.03 16.26 16.69
N GLY A 128 5.89 16.06 17.37
CA GLY A 128 5.88 15.96 18.84
C GLY A 128 6.57 17.15 19.50
N THR A 129 7.63 16.90 20.27
CA THR A 129 8.41 17.94 20.96
C THR A 129 9.23 18.86 20.05
N LEU A 130 9.42 18.49 18.80
CA LEU A 130 10.14 19.32 17.82
C LEU A 130 9.27 20.42 17.22
N MET A 131 7.95 20.37 17.44
CA MET A 131 7.02 21.38 16.92
C MET A 131 7.34 22.76 17.48
N GLY A 132 7.52 23.75 16.59
CA GLY A 132 7.94 25.10 16.94
C GLY A 132 9.46 25.33 17.03
N GLU A 133 10.27 24.24 17.03
CA GLU A 133 11.72 24.32 16.96
C GLU A 133 12.28 24.16 15.54
N ILE A 134 11.55 23.40 14.71
CA ILE A 134 11.93 23.08 13.32
C ILE A 134 10.78 23.46 12.40
N ALA A 135 11.10 23.98 11.23
CA ALA A 135 10.12 24.31 10.20
C ALA A 135 9.44 23.05 9.66
N ILE A 136 8.13 23.12 9.44
CA ILE A 136 7.35 22.08 8.76
C ILE A 136 6.36 22.72 7.79
N GLU A 137 6.25 22.17 6.58
CA GLU A 137 5.34 22.67 5.55
C GLU A 137 4.72 21.54 4.74
N ASN A 138 3.55 21.81 4.17
CA ASN A 138 2.87 20.94 3.23
C ASN A 138 3.52 21.03 1.84
N HIS A 139 3.70 19.88 1.18
CA HIS A 139 3.96 19.84 -0.25
C HIS A 139 2.71 20.28 -1.02
N ASP A 140 2.92 20.97 -2.13
CA ASP A 140 1.86 21.41 -3.04
C ASP A 140 2.16 20.90 -4.46
N ALA A 141 1.43 19.88 -4.89
CA ALA A 141 1.61 19.23 -6.20
C ALA A 141 1.08 20.07 -7.38
N PHE A 142 0.34 21.15 -7.10
CA PHE A 142 -0.39 21.95 -8.08
C PHE A 142 0.24 23.33 -8.35
N ASP A 143 1.11 23.81 -7.47
CA ASP A 143 1.76 25.11 -7.62
C ASP A 143 3.13 24.99 -8.33
N ASP A 144 3.14 25.24 -9.64
CA ASP A 144 4.37 25.18 -10.46
C ASP A 144 5.51 26.10 -9.94
N ASN A 145 5.21 27.15 -9.16
CA ASN A 145 6.24 28.02 -8.57
C ASN A 145 7.03 27.32 -7.44
N LYS A 146 6.41 26.31 -6.82
CA LYS A 146 7.02 25.50 -5.76
C LYS A 146 7.66 24.21 -6.28
N LEU A 147 7.62 23.99 -7.60
CA LEU A 147 8.12 22.79 -8.25
C LEU A 147 9.34 23.11 -9.12
N VAL A 148 10.21 22.12 -9.32
CA VAL A 148 11.35 22.19 -10.23
C VAL A 148 11.34 20.95 -11.14
N TYR A 149 11.56 21.19 -12.44
CA TYR A 149 11.67 20.11 -13.43
C TYR A 149 13.10 19.56 -13.49
N LEU A 150 13.26 18.25 -13.30
CA LEU A 150 14.56 17.58 -13.25
C LEU A 150 14.91 16.84 -14.56
N GLY A 151 13.93 16.63 -15.42
CA GLY A 151 14.10 15.86 -16.65
C GLY A 151 13.03 14.77 -16.79
N MET A 152 13.29 13.79 -17.66
CA MET A 152 12.40 12.66 -17.89
C MET A 152 13.08 11.37 -17.48
N THR A 153 12.30 10.45 -16.88
CA THR A 153 12.77 9.08 -16.65
C THR A 153 12.91 8.30 -17.98
N SER A 154 13.59 7.17 -17.90
CA SER A 154 13.70 6.21 -19.03
C SER A 154 12.32 5.75 -19.54
N ARG A 155 11.30 5.78 -18.68
CA ARG A 155 9.91 5.46 -18.99
C ARG A 155 9.08 6.66 -19.43
N ARG A 156 9.73 7.81 -19.69
CA ARG A 156 9.11 9.06 -20.17
C ARG A 156 8.15 9.70 -19.15
N THR A 157 8.40 9.53 -17.88
CA THR A 157 7.72 10.28 -16.83
C THR A 157 8.44 11.61 -16.63
N PRO A 158 7.80 12.78 -16.83
CA PRO A 158 8.40 14.07 -16.52
C PRO A 158 8.52 14.21 -15.01
N VAL A 159 9.73 14.42 -14.51
CA VAL A 159 9.98 14.52 -13.07
C VAL A 159 9.99 15.97 -12.66
N LYS A 160 8.89 16.40 -12.03
CA LYS A 160 8.78 17.69 -11.32
C LYS A 160 8.60 17.38 -9.83
N VAL A 161 9.45 17.95 -8.98
CA VAL A 161 9.43 17.73 -7.53
C VAL A 161 9.44 19.04 -6.77
N ASN A 162 9.16 18.97 -5.48
CA ASN A 162 9.24 20.12 -4.57
C ASN A 162 10.60 20.79 -4.65
N LYS A 163 10.60 22.09 -4.98
CA LYS A 163 11.80 22.90 -5.22
C LYS A 163 12.68 22.97 -3.97
N LYS A 164 12.09 23.17 -2.79
CA LYS A 164 12.84 23.26 -1.53
C LYS A 164 13.52 21.94 -1.18
N VAL A 165 12.89 20.81 -1.49
CA VAL A 165 13.51 19.48 -1.34
C VAL A 165 14.75 19.38 -2.22
N TYR A 166 14.61 19.68 -3.51
CA TYR A 166 15.70 19.55 -4.47
C TYR A 166 16.87 20.52 -4.22
N GLU A 167 16.55 21.72 -3.74
CA GLU A 167 17.57 22.77 -3.45
C GLU A 167 18.27 22.58 -2.10
N SER A 168 17.86 21.62 -1.27
CA SER A 168 18.52 21.32 0.00
C SER A 168 19.80 20.50 -0.22
N ASP A 169 20.85 20.78 0.57
CA ASP A 169 22.14 20.09 0.46
C ASP A 169 22.05 18.60 0.83
N VAL A 170 21.14 18.27 1.76
CA VAL A 170 20.85 16.88 2.18
C VAL A 170 19.36 16.62 2.16
N VAL A 171 18.97 15.55 1.47
CA VAL A 171 17.58 15.09 1.34
C VAL A 171 17.40 13.79 2.10
N ILE A 172 16.48 13.78 3.08
CA ILE A 172 16.19 12.64 3.93
C ILE A 172 14.73 12.22 3.76
N THR A 173 14.46 10.92 3.71
CA THR A 173 13.08 10.41 3.70
C THR A 173 12.79 9.56 4.94
N ILE A 174 11.61 9.75 5.54
CA ILE A 174 11.06 8.90 6.61
C ILE A 174 9.71 8.36 6.13
N GLY A 175 9.61 7.05 5.96
CA GLY A 175 8.40 6.42 5.45
C GLY A 175 8.15 5.03 6.00
N LYS A 176 6.91 4.56 5.88
CA LYS A 176 6.49 3.21 6.26
C LYS A 176 6.55 2.28 5.04
N VAL A 177 7.08 1.09 5.24
CA VAL A 177 7.08 0.03 4.23
C VAL A 177 5.95 -0.94 4.53
N GLU A 178 5.00 -1.01 3.59
CA GLU A 178 3.87 -1.94 3.57
C GLU A 178 3.72 -2.51 2.16
N LEU A 179 2.93 -3.57 2.01
CA LEU A 179 2.53 -4.04 0.69
C LEU A 179 1.79 -2.94 -0.08
N HIS A 180 2.06 -2.85 -1.37
CA HIS A 180 1.36 -1.93 -2.25
C HIS A 180 0.96 -2.67 -3.53
N ASP A 181 -0.30 -2.63 -3.85
CA ASP A 181 -0.96 -3.37 -4.92
C ASP A 181 -0.30 -3.24 -6.31
N MET A 182 0.27 -2.08 -6.63
CA MET A 182 0.91 -1.82 -7.92
C MET A 182 2.42 -1.64 -7.80
N ALA A 183 2.91 -0.85 -6.83
CA ALA A 183 4.33 -0.52 -6.69
C ALA A 183 5.16 -1.57 -5.94
N GLY A 184 4.55 -2.71 -5.57
CA GLY A 184 5.16 -3.77 -4.77
C GLY A 184 5.15 -3.45 -3.28
N PHE A 185 5.86 -2.41 -2.87
CA PHE A 185 5.90 -1.90 -1.50
C PHE A 185 5.81 -0.37 -1.47
N SER A 186 5.36 0.18 -0.35
CA SER A 186 5.46 1.61 -0.01
C SER A 186 6.85 1.96 0.55
N GLY A 187 7.04 3.18 1.06
CA GLY A 187 8.31 3.66 1.64
C GLY A 187 9.36 4.06 0.61
N GLY A 188 10.53 4.47 1.10
CA GLY A 188 11.70 4.85 0.32
C GLY A 188 11.39 5.86 -0.79
N ARG A 189 11.58 5.44 -2.04
CA ARG A 189 11.35 6.25 -3.26
C ARG A 189 9.93 6.84 -3.36
N LYS A 190 8.94 6.26 -2.70
CA LYS A 190 7.56 6.80 -2.71
C LYS A 190 7.43 8.13 -1.94
N SER A 191 8.36 8.47 -1.08
CA SER A 191 8.42 9.80 -0.46
C SER A 191 8.71 10.89 -1.49
N ILE A 192 9.37 10.55 -2.61
CA ILE A 192 9.61 11.47 -3.73
C ILE A 192 8.46 11.39 -4.73
N LEU A 193 8.18 10.20 -5.29
CA LEU A 193 7.10 9.97 -6.24
C LEU A 193 6.15 8.87 -5.70
N PRO A 194 4.92 9.22 -5.29
CA PRO A 194 4.21 10.49 -5.50
C PRO A 194 4.46 11.59 -4.47
N GLY A 195 5.09 11.33 -3.33
CA GLY A 195 5.05 12.12 -2.10
C GLY A 195 5.28 13.63 -2.25
N VAL A 196 6.33 14.05 -2.96
CA VAL A 196 6.67 15.46 -3.19
C VAL A 196 6.77 15.81 -4.69
N ALA A 197 6.10 15.01 -5.53
CA ALA A 197 6.05 15.22 -6.98
C ALA A 197 4.82 16.02 -7.40
N SER A 198 4.87 16.62 -8.62
CA SER A 198 3.73 17.28 -9.23
C SER A 198 2.61 16.29 -9.59
N GLN A 199 1.37 16.79 -9.69
CA GLN A 199 0.23 16.00 -10.19
C GLN A 199 0.55 15.34 -11.55
N GLU A 200 1.14 16.09 -12.49
CA GLU A 200 1.51 15.57 -13.81
C GLU A 200 2.46 14.37 -13.71
N THR A 201 3.49 14.46 -12.88
CA THR A 201 4.44 13.37 -12.64
C THR A 201 3.74 12.14 -12.07
N ILE A 202 2.83 12.34 -11.10
CA ILE A 202 2.07 11.27 -10.45
C ILE A 202 1.18 10.54 -11.45
N VAL A 203 0.36 11.27 -12.22
CA VAL A 203 -0.58 10.71 -13.21
C VAL A 203 0.17 9.88 -14.25
N ILE A 204 1.29 10.38 -14.77
CA ILE A 204 2.05 9.67 -15.81
C ILE A 204 2.74 8.42 -15.24
N ASN A 205 3.25 8.43 -14.00
CA ASN A 205 3.78 7.24 -13.36
C ASN A 205 2.69 6.17 -13.10
N HIS A 206 1.48 6.60 -12.77
CA HIS A 206 0.34 5.70 -12.48
C HIS A 206 -0.52 5.41 -13.73
N ARG A 207 -0.04 5.69 -14.94
CA ARG A 207 -0.82 5.43 -16.16
C ARG A 207 -1.18 3.95 -16.32
N PRO A 208 -2.34 3.65 -16.96
CA PRO A 208 -2.89 2.30 -16.99
C PRO A 208 -1.95 1.21 -17.48
N GLU A 209 -1.13 1.47 -18.52
CA GLU A 209 -0.20 0.46 -19.05
C GLU A 209 0.89 0.05 -18.06
N MET A 210 1.24 0.91 -17.10
CA MET A 210 2.18 0.56 -16.04
C MET A 210 1.48 -0.21 -14.91
N MET A 211 0.22 0.13 -14.62
CA MET A 211 -0.56 -0.55 -13.57
C MET A 211 -0.94 -1.98 -13.94
N VAL A 212 -1.36 -2.22 -15.20
CA VAL A 212 -1.73 -3.58 -15.65
C VAL A 212 -0.54 -4.43 -16.10
N HIS A 213 0.69 -3.91 -15.97
CA HIS A 213 1.88 -4.66 -16.32
C HIS A 213 2.01 -5.93 -15.47
N PRO A 214 2.37 -7.09 -16.03
CA PRO A 214 2.41 -8.38 -15.32
C PRO A 214 3.33 -8.40 -14.09
N LYS A 215 4.25 -7.44 -13.99
CA LYS A 215 5.17 -7.28 -12.85
C LYS A 215 4.70 -6.24 -11.83
N SER A 216 3.64 -5.48 -12.10
CA SER A 216 3.06 -4.48 -11.18
C SER A 216 2.08 -5.16 -10.22
N TYR A 217 2.58 -5.67 -9.10
CA TYR A 217 1.77 -6.33 -8.08
C TYR A 217 2.42 -6.25 -6.69
N ALA A 218 1.61 -6.47 -5.67
CA ALA A 218 2.04 -6.41 -4.27
C ALA A 218 3.20 -7.37 -3.97
N GLY A 219 4.24 -6.87 -3.33
CA GLY A 219 5.41 -7.65 -2.93
C GLY A 219 6.46 -7.87 -4.03
N ASN A 220 6.28 -7.29 -5.22
CA ASN A 220 7.25 -7.38 -6.31
C ASN A 220 7.93 -6.04 -6.62
N LEU A 221 9.25 -6.02 -6.56
CA LEU A 221 10.10 -4.90 -6.99
C LEU A 221 10.77 -5.17 -8.34
N GLU A 222 11.21 -6.42 -8.56
CA GLU A 222 12.01 -6.80 -9.72
C GLU A 222 11.23 -6.67 -11.05
N GLY A 223 11.67 -5.77 -11.91
CA GLY A 223 11.04 -5.50 -13.21
C GLY A 223 9.65 -4.86 -13.09
N ASN A 224 9.27 -4.36 -11.93
CA ASN A 224 8.05 -3.62 -11.72
C ASN A 224 8.20 -2.20 -12.27
N PRO A 225 7.52 -1.84 -13.38
CA PRO A 225 7.76 -0.57 -14.06
C PRO A 225 7.41 0.64 -13.20
N ILE A 226 6.40 0.54 -12.33
CA ILE A 226 6.02 1.63 -11.41
C ILE A 226 7.13 1.86 -10.39
N HIS A 227 7.64 0.76 -9.77
CA HIS A 227 8.73 0.85 -8.81
C HIS A 227 10.00 1.43 -9.42
N GLU A 228 10.42 0.91 -10.59
CA GLU A 228 11.65 1.33 -11.26
C GLU A 228 11.61 2.81 -11.67
N ASP A 229 10.46 3.26 -12.17
CA ASP A 229 10.23 4.66 -12.56
C ASP A 229 10.25 5.60 -11.34
N MET A 230 9.62 5.18 -10.23
CA MET A 230 9.68 5.90 -8.94
C MET A 230 11.11 5.97 -8.39
N LEU A 231 11.89 4.89 -8.51
CA LEU A 231 13.27 4.85 -8.04
C LEU A 231 14.16 5.76 -8.89
N GLU A 232 13.99 5.76 -10.22
CA GLU A 232 14.70 6.66 -11.12
C GLU A 232 14.40 8.14 -10.78
N ALA A 233 13.12 8.49 -10.58
CA ALA A 233 12.71 9.83 -10.16
C ALA A 233 13.32 10.25 -8.80
N ALA A 234 13.36 9.33 -7.84
CA ALA A 234 13.95 9.59 -6.53
C ALA A 234 15.48 9.77 -6.61
N ASN A 235 16.16 9.02 -7.47
CA ASN A 235 17.59 9.19 -7.74
C ASN A 235 17.87 10.53 -8.44
N MET A 236 17.01 10.98 -9.35
CA MET A 236 17.12 12.32 -9.96
C MET A 236 16.95 13.44 -8.94
N CYS A 237 16.12 13.23 -7.92
CA CYS A 237 15.94 14.18 -6.80
C CYS A 237 17.14 14.20 -5.85
N GLY A 238 17.91 13.12 -5.76
CA GLY A 238 19.14 13.05 -4.98
C GLY A 238 18.91 12.77 -3.49
N VAL A 239 18.11 11.74 -3.14
CA VAL A 239 17.93 11.31 -1.74
C VAL A 239 19.23 10.78 -1.17
N ASP A 240 19.70 11.38 -0.07
CA ASP A 240 20.96 11.04 0.61
C ASP A 240 20.82 9.98 1.68
N TYR A 241 19.66 9.98 2.36
CA TYR A 241 19.40 9.05 3.47
C TYR A 241 17.92 8.71 3.56
N SER A 242 17.60 7.44 3.73
CA SER A 242 16.23 6.97 3.85
C SER A 242 16.04 6.19 5.14
N VAL A 243 14.93 6.41 5.84
CA VAL A 243 14.50 5.67 7.03
C VAL A 243 13.20 4.96 6.71
N ASN A 244 13.26 3.66 6.59
CA ASN A 244 12.15 2.78 6.24
C ASN A 244 11.67 2.02 7.47
N ILE A 245 10.42 2.27 7.88
CA ILE A 245 9.82 1.74 9.10
C ILE A 245 8.86 0.61 8.71
N VAL A 246 9.00 -0.54 9.33
CA VAL A 246 8.03 -1.64 9.26
C VAL A 246 7.29 -1.71 10.58
N MET A 247 5.95 -1.77 10.50
CA MET A 247 5.08 -1.86 11.68
C MET A 247 4.41 -3.23 11.74
N ASN A 248 4.12 -3.69 12.96
CA ASN A 248 3.34 -4.91 13.21
C ASN A 248 1.82 -4.64 13.13
N GLN A 249 1.01 -5.65 13.42
CA GLN A 249 -0.46 -5.56 13.36
C GLN A 249 -1.05 -4.67 14.47
N GLU A 250 -0.33 -4.47 15.58
CA GLU A 250 -0.68 -3.58 16.69
C GLU A 250 -0.24 -2.12 16.44
N TYR A 251 0.23 -1.80 15.24
CA TYR A 251 0.77 -0.49 14.87
C TYR A 251 1.98 -0.07 15.73
N GLU A 252 2.79 -1.04 16.17
CA GLU A 252 4.07 -0.81 16.82
C GLU A 252 5.22 -0.97 15.83
N VAL A 253 6.34 -0.30 16.09
CA VAL A 253 7.54 -0.42 15.25
C VAL A 253 8.14 -1.81 15.41
N ALA A 254 8.14 -2.58 14.33
CA ALA A 254 8.71 -3.93 14.28
C ALA A 254 10.14 -3.97 13.68
N GLY A 255 10.48 -2.96 12.87
CA GLY A 255 11.81 -2.83 12.30
C GLY A 255 12.03 -1.46 11.68
N ILE A 256 13.29 -1.03 11.66
CA ILE A 256 13.73 0.19 10.97
C ILE A 256 14.98 -0.16 10.16
N PHE A 257 14.99 0.30 8.92
CA PHE A 257 16.06 0.09 7.97
C PHE A 257 16.47 1.43 7.38
N SER A 258 17.64 1.90 7.71
CA SER A 258 18.12 3.24 7.34
C SER A 258 19.36 3.16 6.46
N GLY A 259 19.65 4.23 5.71
CA GLY A 259 20.83 4.34 4.87
C GLY A 259 20.54 4.80 3.45
N GLU A 260 21.29 4.25 2.48
CA GLU A 260 21.08 4.51 1.06
C GLU A 260 19.65 4.15 0.66
N LEU A 261 19.07 4.92 -0.28
CA LEU A 261 17.65 4.87 -0.64
C LEU A 261 17.19 3.46 -1.05
N GLN A 262 17.90 2.83 -1.97
CA GLN A 262 17.51 1.52 -2.51
C GLN A 262 17.83 0.39 -1.54
N GLU A 263 19.06 0.33 -1.01
CA GLU A 263 19.48 -0.73 -0.09
C GLU A 263 18.61 -0.79 1.17
N SER A 264 18.31 0.36 1.77
CA SER A 264 17.48 0.41 2.98
C SER A 264 16.02 0.03 2.70
N HIS A 265 15.48 0.43 1.56
CA HIS A 265 14.13 0.06 1.14
C HIS A 265 14.02 -1.43 0.81
N GLU A 266 15.00 -2.00 0.11
CA GLU A 266 15.04 -3.44 -0.21
C GLU A 266 15.17 -4.29 1.06
N ALA A 267 16.00 -3.86 2.03
CA ALA A 267 16.13 -4.54 3.32
C ALA A 267 14.80 -4.53 4.11
N ALA A 268 14.13 -3.38 4.17
CA ALA A 268 12.81 -3.27 4.82
C ALA A 268 11.76 -4.13 4.11
N SER A 269 11.76 -4.12 2.78
CA SER A 269 10.84 -4.92 1.96
C SER A 269 11.07 -6.43 2.13
N ALA A 270 12.32 -6.86 2.20
CA ALA A 270 12.68 -8.26 2.45
C ALA A 270 12.26 -8.71 3.86
N PHE A 271 12.47 -7.86 4.87
CA PHE A 271 12.01 -8.13 6.23
C PHE A 271 10.49 -8.29 6.28
N LEU A 272 9.74 -7.33 5.74
CA LEU A 272 8.28 -7.38 5.70
C LEU A 272 7.78 -8.62 4.93
N LYS A 273 8.40 -8.92 3.78
CA LYS A 273 8.05 -10.08 2.95
C LYS A 273 8.13 -11.39 3.72
N GLY A 274 9.08 -11.54 4.65
CA GLY A 274 9.20 -12.70 5.52
C GLY A 274 7.97 -12.97 6.40
N PHE A 275 7.14 -11.97 6.64
CA PHE A 275 5.89 -12.09 7.41
C PHE A 275 4.63 -12.04 6.55
N CYS A 276 4.68 -11.42 5.37
CA CYS A 276 3.54 -11.26 4.48
C CYS A 276 3.32 -12.44 3.53
N MET A 277 4.34 -13.28 3.31
CA MET A 277 4.19 -14.46 2.46
C MET A 277 3.36 -15.54 3.17
N VAL A 278 2.30 -15.96 2.50
CA VAL A 278 1.36 -16.98 2.99
C VAL A 278 1.31 -18.10 1.96
N GLU A 279 1.84 -19.26 2.34
CA GLU A 279 1.84 -20.44 1.49
C GLU A 279 0.58 -21.28 1.70
N LEU A 280 -0.17 -21.51 0.63
CA LEU A 280 -1.29 -22.42 0.60
C LEU A 280 -0.81 -23.79 0.08
N PRO A 281 -1.36 -24.92 0.60
CA PRO A 281 -0.95 -26.27 0.19
C PRO A 281 -1.30 -26.58 -1.27
N ALA A 282 -2.33 -25.92 -1.80
CA ALA A 282 -2.78 -25.99 -3.18
C ALA A 282 -3.62 -24.75 -3.54
N LYS A 283 -3.95 -24.59 -4.81
CA LYS A 283 -4.89 -23.56 -5.26
C LYS A 283 -6.30 -23.90 -4.75
N PRO A 284 -6.95 -23.02 -3.97
CA PRO A 284 -8.34 -23.21 -3.56
C PRO A 284 -9.30 -22.94 -4.73
N ASP A 285 -10.47 -23.57 -4.67
CA ASP A 285 -11.59 -23.31 -5.57
C ASP A 285 -12.35 -22.05 -5.16
N ILE A 286 -12.41 -21.80 -3.84
CA ILE A 286 -13.11 -20.67 -3.24
C ILE A 286 -12.15 -19.92 -2.32
N TYR A 287 -11.95 -18.64 -2.58
CA TYR A 287 -11.25 -17.71 -1.69
C TYR A 287 -12.29 -16.93 -0.89
N VAL A 288 -12.23 -16.99 0.43
CA VAL A 288 -13.01 -16.13 1.33
C VAL A 288 -12.06 -15.07 1.87
N VAL A 289 -12.22 -13.83 1.42
CA VAL A 289 -11.28 -12.74 1.67
C VAL A 289 -11.97 -11.55 2.32
N CYS A 290 -11.26 -10.92 3.26
CA CYS A 290 -11.63 -9.66 3.88
C CYS A 290 -10.47 -8.66 3.71
N PRO A 291 -10.70 -7.41 3.32
CA PRO A 291 -9.66 -6.40 3.31
C PRO A 291 -9.12 -6.10 4.70
N GLY A 292 -10.00 -6.18 5.74
CA GLY A 292 -9.68 -5.79 7.10
C GLY A 292 -9.54 -4.28 7.29
N HIS A 293 -9.49 -3.85 8.56
CA HIS A 293 -9.29 -2.43 8.89
C HIS A 293 -7.87 -1.96 8.51
N PRO A 294 -7.70 -0.73 7.93
CA PRO A 294 -8.74 0.27 7.65
C PRO A 294 -9.36 0.19 6.25
N LEU A 295 -9.02 -0.81 5.43
CA LEU A 295 -9.46 -0.88 4.03
C LEU A 295 -10.93 -1.28 3.86
N ASN A 296 -11.58 -1.78 4.90
CA ASN A 296 -13.00 -2.10 4.93
C ASN A 296 -13.93 -0.88 5.08
N ILE A 297 -13.37 0.35 5.03
CA ILE A 297 -14.14 1.59 5.16
C ILE A 297 -15.05 1.84 3.95
N ASP A 298 -14.56 1.59 2.76
CA ASP A 298 -15.29 1.73 1.50
C ASP A 298 -14.93 0.63 0.49
N MET A 299 -15.74 0.51 -0.58
CA MET A 299 -15.53 -0.51 -1.60
C MET A 299 -14.31 -0.23 -2.48
N TYR A 300 -13.96 1.04 -2.72
CA TYR A 300 -12.77 1.41 -3.50
C TYR A 300 -11.48 0.86 -2.86
N GLN A 301 -11.34 0.98 -1.54
CA GLN A 301 -10.23 0.37 -0.82
C GLN A 301 -10.42 -1.14 -0.65
N GLY A 302 -11.65 -1.56 -0.44
CA GLY A 302 -12.04 -2.94 -0.14
C GLY A 302 -11.81 -3.93 -1.28
N VAL A 303 -11.67 -3.48 -2.53
CA VAL A 303 -11.38 -4.37 -3.67
C VAL A 303 -9.93 -4.81 -3.79
N LYS A 304 -9.01 -4.26 -3.03
CA LYS A 304 -7.58 -4.60 -3.09
C LYS A 304 -7.27 -6.10 -2.96
N PRO A 305 -7.97 -6.88 -2.12
CA PRO A 305 -7.83 -8.34 -2.12
C PRO A 305 -8.13 -9.00 -3.47
N LEU A 306 -9.11 -8.48 -4.22
CA LEU A 306 -9.41 -8.98 -5.57
C LEU A 306 -8.24 -8.71 -6.52
N ILE A 307 -7.64 -7.52 -6.44
CA ILE A 307 -6.49 -7.14 -7.26
C ILE A 307 -5.30 -8.06 -6.95
N ALA A 308 -5.06 -8.36 -5.68
CA ALA A 308 -4.02 -9.30 -5.26
C ALA A 308 -4.25 -10.72 -5.82
N LEU A 309 -5.51 -11.16 -5.94
CA LEU A 309 -5.89 -12.45 -6.51
C LEU A 309 -5.88 -12.48 -8.04
N HIS A 310 -5.73 -11.35 -8.74
CA HIS A 310 -5.75 -11.30 -10.21
C HIS A 310 -4.81 -12.33 -10.86
N ARG A 311 -3.65 -12.59 -10.27
CA ARG A 311 -2.66 -13.56 -10.79
C ARG A 311 -3.01 -15.01 -10.50
N LEU A 312 -3.80 -15.28 -9.46
CA LEU A 312 -4.10 -16.60 -8.94
C LEU A 312 -5.47 -17.11 -9.40
N ALA A 313 -6.41 -16.20 -9.64
CA ALA A 313 -7.77 -16.52 -10.04
C ALA A 313 -7.88 -16.88 -11.54
N ASP A 314 -8.78 -17.81 -11.84
CA ASP A 314 -9.15 -18.24 -13.19
C ASP A 314 -10.65 -18.55 -13.28
N GLU A 315 -11.10 -19.19 -14.37
CA GLU A 315 -12.48 -19.54 -14.66
C GLU A 315 -13.12 -20.57 -13.72
N ASN A 316 -12.31 -21.22 -12.88
CA ASN A 316 -12.76 -22.17 -11.87
C ASN A 316 -12.68 -21.58 -10.45
N THR A 317 -12.34 -20.32 -10.34
CA THR A 317 -12.19 -19.63 -9.05
C THR A 317 -13.45 -18.86 -8.69
N THR A 318 -13.92 -19.03 -7.46
CA THR A 318 -14.91 -18.15 -6.82
C THR A 318 -14.23 -17.33 -5.74
N VAL A 319 -14.46 -16.02 -5.71
CA VAL A 319 -13.98 -15.14 -4.64
C VAL A 319 -15.18 -14.60 -3.88
N ILE A 320 -15.21 -14.81 -2.58
CA ILE A 320 -16.17 -14.21 -1.65
C ILE A 320 -15.43 -13.09 -0.93
N LEU A 321 -15.73 -11.85 -1.30
CA LEU A 321 -15.23 -10.64 -0.64
C LEU A 321 -16.26 -10.17 0.36
N TYR A 322 -15.90 -10.07 1.63
CA TYR A 322 -16.79 -9.56 2.67
C TYR A 322 -16.15 -8.40 3.43
N GLY A 323 -16.99 -7.49 3.91
CA GLY A 323 -16.59 -6.33 4.71
C GLY A 323 -17.76 -5.39 4.95
N ASP A 324 -17.62 -4.51 5.94
CA ASP A 324 -18.69 -3.55 6.28
C ASP A 324 -18.86 -2.50 5.18
N PHE A 325 -17.77 -1.92 4.65
CA PHE A 325 -17.77 -0.84 3.67
C PHE A 325 -18.74 0.29 4.04
N ASN A 326 -18.60 0.81 5.27
CA ASN A 326 -19.54 1.76 5.91
C ASN A 326 -19.80 3.03 5.07
N GLU A 327 -18.84 3.45 4.25
CA GLU A 327 -18.95 4.61 3.36
C GLU A 327 -19.44 4.21 1.94
N GLY A 328 -19.85 2.96 1.75
CA GLY A 328 -20.29 2.44 0.45
C GLY A 328 -19.16 2.41 -0.57
N ILE A 329 -19.40 2.95 -1.77
CA ILE A 329 -18.38 3.07 -2.83
C ILE A 329 -17.38 4.19 -2.52
N ASN A 330 -17.88 5.36 -2.07
CA ASN A 330 -17.15 6.59 -1.72
C ASN A 330 -16.09 7.06 -2.75
N ALA A 331 -16.26 6.69 -4.02
CA ALA A 331 -15.33 7.04 -5.09
C ALA A 331 -16.08 7.15 -6.42
N PRO A 332 -16.62 8.33 -6.78
CA PRO A 332 -17.37 8.52 -8.04
C PRO A 332 -16.56 8.14 -9.28
N ASP A 333 -15.28 8.56 -9.35
CA ASP A 333 -14.39 8.27 -10.48
C ASP A 333 -14.07 6.78 -10.62
N PHE A 334 -14.26 5.99 -9.56
CA PHE A 334 -14.15 4.54 -9.59
C PHE A 334 -15.43 3.86 -10.13
N ILE A 335 -16.63 4.28 -9.70
CA ILE A 335 -17.86 3.54 -10.02
C ILE A 335 -18.52 4.00 -11.34
N GLU A 336 -18.48 5.30 -11.65
CA GLU A 336 -19.17 5.82 -12.85
C GLU A 336 -18.66 5.20 -14.15
N PRO A 337 -17.35 4.94 -14.36
CA PRO A 337 -16.89 4.23 -15.55
C PRO A 337 -17.47 2.81 -15.69
N PHE A 338 -17.66 2.07 -14.60
CA PHE A 338 -18.30 0.75 -14.65
C PHE A 338 -19.76 0.82 -15.09
N ARG A 339 -20.47 1.86 -14.67
CA ARG A 339 -21.87 2.09 -15.07
C ARG A 339 -22.01 2.52 -16.52
N ALA A 340 -21.09 3.39 -16.98
CA ALA A 340 -21.11 3.94 -18.32
C ALA A 340 -20.61 2.97 -19.40
N TYR A 341 -19.63 2.13 -19.08
CA TYR A 341 -18.92 1.26 -20.02
C TYR A 341 -18.97 -0.21 -19.58
N PRO A 342 -20.05 -0.94 -19.87
CA PRO A 342 -20.18 -2.36 -19.51
C PRO A 342 -19.22 -3.28 -20.30
N ASP A 343 -18.82 -2.88 -21.51
CA ASP A 343 -17.81 -3.61 -22.30
C ASP A 343 -16.39 -3.31 -21.77
N LEU A 344 -15.54 -4.36 -21.69
CA LEU A 344 -14.19 -4.22 -21.15
C LEU A 344 -13.27 -3.37 -22.02
N GLU A 345 -13.33 -3.52 -23.33
CA GLU A 345 -12.40 -2.81 -24.21
C GLU A 345 -12.79 -1.31 -24.30
N GLU A 346 -14.09 -1.00 -24.32
CA GLU A 346 -14.59 0.37 -24.21
C GLU A 346 -14.21 1.01 -22.86
N LEU A 347 -14.34 0.26 -21.77
CA LEU A 347 -13.94 0.71 -20.43
C LEU A 347 -12.44 1.00 -20.35
N LYS A 348 -11.61 0.13 -20.92
CA LYS A 348 -10.16 0.35 -21.01
C LYS A 348 -9.81 1.60 -21.79
N GLU A 349 -10.42 1.77 -22.96
CA GLU A 349 -10.18 2.94 -23.82
C GLU A 349 -10.56 4.23 -23.09
N TYR A 350 -11.69 4.21 -22.37
CA TYR A 350 -12.11 5.34 -21.55
C TYR A 350 -11.10 5.63 -20.43
N VAL A 351 -10.73 4.63 -19.64
CA VAL A 351 -9.75 4.80 -18.54
C VAL A 351 -8.39 5.27 -19.06
N TRP A 352 -7.92 4.75 -20.20
CA TRP A 352 -6.65 5.18 -20.78
C TRP A 352 -6.64 6.62 -21.30
N SER A 353 -7.79 7.11 -21.77
CA SER A 353 -7.90 8.47 -22.31
C SER A 353 -8.30 9.51 -21.27
N HIS A 354 -8.88 9.10 -20.13
CA HIS A 354 -9.44 9.99 -19.09
C HIS A 354 -8.94 9.65 -17.69
N TYR A 355 -7.75 9.07 -17.58
CA TYR A 355 -7.25 8.54 -16.31
C TYR A 355 -7.23 9.60 -15.19
N GLU A 356 -7.90 9.28 -14.09
CA GLU A 356 -7.85 9.96 -12.81
C GLU A 356 -7.42 8.97 -11.70
N ILE A 357 -6.93 9.48 -10.58
CA ILE A 357 -6.26 8.64 -9.54
C ILE A 357 -7.16 7.53 -9.00
N GLN A 358 -8.46 7.74 -8.84
CA GLN A 358 -9.38 6.71 -8.35
C GLN A 358 -9.75 5.66 -9.41
N MET A 359 -9.30 5.80 -10.65
CA MET A 359 -9.53 4.82 -11.73
C MET A 359 -8.51 3.66 -11.74
N ASP A 360 -7.52 3.68 -10.89
CA ASP A 360 -6.41 2.71 -10.85
C ASP A 360 -6.85 1.25 -10.63
N HIS A 361 -7.96 1.02 -9.93
CA HIS A 361 -8.49 -0.33 -9.67
C HIS A 361 -9.44 -0.87 -10.76
N ILE A 362 -9.95 -0.01 -11.67
CA ILE A 362 -11.00 -0.37 -12.62
C ILE A 362 -10.55 -1.49 -13.56
N VAL A 363 -9.45 -1.28 -14.25
CA VAL A 363 -8.95 -2.25 -15.25
C VAL A 363 -8.53 -3.56 -14.60
N PRO A 364 -7.76 -3.59 -13.50
CA PRO A 364 -7.44 -4.82 -12.79
C PRO A 364 -8.66 -5.65 -12.37
N ILE A 365 -9.71 -5.01 -11.87
CA ILE A 365 -10.96 -5.69 -11.50
C ILE A 365 -11.63 -6.31 -12.74
N ARG A 366 -11.76 -5.58 -13.83
CA ARG A 366 -12.37 -6.11 -15.04
C ARG A 366 -11.55 -7.24 -15.66
N GLU A 367 -10.24 -7.20 -15.56
CA GLU A 367 -9.38 -8.29 -16.04
C GLU A 367 -9.56 -9.58 -15.25
N ILE A 368 -9.77 -9.53 -13.92
CA ILE A 368 -10.08 -10.73 -13.13
C ILE A 368 -11.44 -11.32 -13.53
N LEU A 369 -12.42 -10.47 -13.78
CA LEU A 369 -13.76 -10.89 -14.20
C LEU A 369 -13.77 -11.43 -15.64
N LYS A 370 -12.94 -10.89 -16.55
CA LYS A 370 -12.73 -11.43 -17.91
C LYS A 370 -12.28 -12.90 -17.90
N LYS A 371 -11.53 -13.32 -16.87
CA LYS A 371 -11.13 -14.73 -16.69
C LYS A 371 -12.30 -15.63 -16.29
N LYS A 372 -13.53 -15.10 -16.21
CA LYS A 372 -14.74 -15.77 -15.72
C LYS A 372 -14.69 -16.16 -14.25
N THR A 373 -13.81 -15.51 -13.48
CA THR A 373 -13.81 -15.62 -12.02
C THR A 373 -15.13 -15.08 -11.49
N ARG A 374 -15.79 -15.85 -10.65
CA ARG A 374 -17.00 -15.44 -9.97
C ARG A 374 -16.65 -14.62 -8.75
N VAL A 375 -17.20 -13.41 -8.63
CA VAL A 375 -16.99 -12.54 -7.46
C VAL A 375 -18.31 -12.29 -6.76
N MET A 376 -18.38 -12.69 -5.49
CA MET A 376 -19.52 -12.59 -4.59
C MET A 376 -19.14 -11.60 -3.47
N VAL A 377 -19.96 -10.57 -3.25
CA VAL A 377 -19.69 -9.54 -2.24
C VAL A 377 -20.73 -9.61 -1.14
N VAL A 378 -20.26 -9.69 0.11
CA VAL A 378 -21.10 -9.68 1.31
C VAL A 378 -20.92 -8.35 2.02
N SER A 379 -21.91 -7.46 1.89
CA SER A 379 -21.97 -6.16 2.58
C SER A 379 -23.38 -5.64 2.59
N GLU A 380 -23.78 -4.95 3.66
CA GLU A 380 -25.05 -4.25 3.76
C GLU A 380 -25.00 -2.88 3.09
N ASN A 381 -23.81 -2.25 3.03
CA ASN A 381 -23.62 -0.85 2.67
C ASN A 381 -23.32 -0.59 1.18
N VAL A 382 -23.10 -1.66 0.38
CA VAL A 382 -22.90 -1.54 -1.08
C VAL A 382 -24.17 -1.97 -1.81
N SER A 383 -24.66 -1.15 -2.75
CA SER A 383 -25.90 -1.43 -3.47
C SER A 383 -25.75 -2.62 -4.43
N LYS A 384 -26.87 -3.32 -4.69
CA LYS A 384 -26.91 -4.40 -5.68
C LYS A 384 -26.63 -3.88 -7.08
N GLU A 385 -27.11 -2.68 -7.36
CA GLU A 385 -26.95 -1.98 -8.63
C GLU A 385 -25.49 -1.68 -8.93
N ASP A 386 -24.74 -1.20 -7.92
CA ASP A 386 -23.31 -0.91 -8.07
C ASP A 386 -22.49 -2.18 -8.27
N LEU A 387 -22.76 -3.20 -7.49
CA LEU A 387 -22.09 -4.50 -7.66
C LEU A 387 -22.40 -5.12 -9.03
N ALA A 388 -23.63 -5.01 -9.50
CA ALA A 388 -24.01 -5.47 -10.83
C ALA A 388 -23.30 -4.69 -11.96
N ALA A 389 -23.12 -3.37 -11.82
CA ALA A 389 -22.33 -2.56 -12.74
C ALA A 389 -20.86 -3.02 -12.78
N MET A 390 -20.29 -3.44 -11.66
CA MET A 390 -18.98 -4.05 -11.56
C MET A 390 -18.93 -5.52 -11.99
N HIS A 391 -20.07 -6.13 -12.41
CA HIS A 391 -20.23 -7.56 -12.70
C HIS A 391 -19.96 -8.48 -11.50
N MET A 392 -20.33 -8.04 -10.30
CA MET A 392 -20.22 -8.78 -9.04
C MET A 392 -21.62 -9.12 -8.50
N GLU A 393 -21.71 -10.16 -7.68
CA GLU A 393 -22.96 -10.62 -7.09
C GLU A 393 -23.06 -10.16 -5.63
N LYS A 394 -24.22 -9.60 -5.22
CA LYS A 394 -24.48 -9.22 -3.82
C LYS A 394 -25.07 -10.37 -3.04
N TYR A 395 -24.58 -10.52 -1.81
CA TYR A 395 -25.11 -11.43 -0.77
C TYR A 395 -25.30 -10.69 0.55
N ASP A 396 -26.32 -11.09 1.32
CA ASP A 396 -26.63 -10.44 2.60
C ASP A 396 -25.85 -11.04 3.76
N THR A 397 -25.49 -12.34 3.67
CA THR A 397 -24.73 -13.04 4.71
C THR A 397 -23.57 -13.84 4.13
N LEU A 398 -22.53 -14.00 4.94
CA LEU A 398 -21.37 -14.84 4.59
C LEU A 398 -21.79 -16.30 4.42
N GLN A 399 -22.75 -16.79 5.24
CA GLN A 399 -23.31 -18.13 5.14
C GLN A 399 -23.96 -18.38 3.78
N GLU A 400 -24.83 -17.47 3.33
CA GLU A 400 -25.51 -17.59 2.04
C GLU A 400 -24.52 -17.61 0.87
N ALA A 401 -23.50 -16.75 0.92
CA ALA A 401 -22.46 -16.71 -0.10
C ALA A 401 -21.66 -18.03 -0.16
N ILE A 402 -21.25 -18.58 0.99
CA ILE A 402 -20.51 -19.84 1.07
C ILE A 402 -21.36 -21.00 0.57
N ASP A 403 -22.60 -21.14 1.04
CA ASP A 403 -23.51 -22.22 0.62
C ASP A 403 -23.75 -22.19 -0.90
N THR A 404 -23.95 -20.97 -1.43
CA THR A 404 -24.16 -20.76 -2.87
C THR A 404 -22.89 -21.08 -3.66
N ALA A 405 -21.72 -20.64 -3.18
CA ALA A 405 -20.44 -20.92 -3.83
C ALA A 405 -20.17 -22.44 -3.91
N ILE A 406 -20.32 -23.16 -2.80
CA ILE A 406 -20.11 -24.61 -2.75
C ILE A 406 -21.08 -25.33 -3.68
N LYS A 407 -22.38 -24.99 -3.61
CA LYS A 407 -23.44 -25.65 -4.42
C LYS A 407 -23.27 -25.39 -5.93
N ALA A 408 -22.84 -24.21 -6.31
CA ALA A 408 -22.74 -23.81 -7.72
C ALA A 408 -21.40 -24.20 -8.36
N HIS A 409 -20.41 -24.60 -7.57
CA HIS A 409 -19.08 -24.93 -8.08
C HIS A 409 -19.09 -26.22 -8.91
N LYS A 410 -18.24 -26.28 -9.94
CA LYS A 410 -18.16 -27.46 -10.84
C LYS A 410 -17.48 -28.66 -10.19
N ALA A 411 -16.55 -28.45 -9.25
CA ALA A 411 -15.93 -29.52 -8.48
C ALA A 411 -16.94 -30.17 -7.54
N ALA A 412 -16.88 -31.50 -7.40
CA ALA A 412 -17.78 -32.24 -6.53
C ALA A 412 -17.60 -31.90 -5.03
N CYS A 413 -16.38 -31.48 -4.63
CA CYS A 413 -16.04 -31.08 -3.27
C CYS A 413 -15.09 -29.89 -3.34
N PRO A 414 -15.61 -28.66 -3.65
CA PRO A 414 -14.76 -27.49 -3.78
C PRO A 414 -14.10 -27.10 -2.47
N LYS A 415 -12.84 -26.68 -2.53
CA LYS A 415 -12.03 -26.33 -1.36
C LYS A 415 -12.03 -24.81 -1.14
N ALA A 416 -12.40 -24.41 0.07
CA ALA A 416 -12.45 -23.01 0.49
C ALA A 416 -11.28 -22.65 1.42
N ALA A 417 -10.53 -21.63 1.05
CA ALA A 417 -9.47 -21.01 1.86
C ALA A 417 -9.94 -19.66 2.41
N PHE A 418 -9.81 -19.47 3.71
CA PHE A 418 -10.12 -18.22 4.39
C PHE A 418 -8.85 -17.39 4.56
N CYS A 419 -8.85 -16.18 4.04
CA CYS A 419 -7.71 -15.27 4.08
C CYS A 419 -8.15 -13.91 4.67
N PRO A 420 -8.33 -13.82 6.00
CA PRO A 420 -8.65 -12.54 6.65
C PRO A 420 -7.49 -11.55 6.52
N GLN A 421 -7.79 -10.25 6.51
CA GLN A 421 -6.79 -9.19 6.30
C GLN A 421 -5.89 -9.43 5.06
N SER A 422 -6.49 -9.91 3.99
CA SER A 422 -5.77 -10.38 2.79
C SER A 422 -4.99 -9.27 2.05
N TYR A 423 -5.26 -7.99 2.35
CA TYR A 423 -4.44 -6.88 1.84
C TYR A 423 -2.99 -6.88 2.38
N ARG A 424 -2.74 -7.56 3.51
CA ARG A 424 -1.40 -7.70 4.12
C ARG A 424 -0.67 -8.96 3.65
N SER A 425 -1.27 -9.78 2.78
CA SER A 425 -0.72 -11.08 2.40
C SER A 425 -0.28 -11.13 0.94
N ILE A 426 0.79 -11.89 0.71
CA ILE A 426 1.21 -12.36 -0.62
C ILE A 426 0.92 -13.85 -0.65
N LEU A 427 -0.18 -14.23 -1.32
CA LEU A 427 -0.55 -15.64 -1.41
C LEU A 427 0.31 -16.36 -2.46
N THR A 428 0.84 -17.52 -2.09
CA THR A 428 1.64 -18.41 -2.93
C THR A 428 1.21 -19.86 -2.73
N PHE A 429 1.69 -20.76 -3.59
CA PHE A 429 1.44 -22.20 -3.49
C PHE A 429 2.73 -22.98 -3.30
N LEU A 430 2.69 -24.06 -2.50
CA LEU A 430 3.85 -24.91 -2.16
C LEU A 430 4.56 -25.54 -3.38
N ASN A 431 4.00 -25.47 -4.59
CA ASN A 431 4.53 -26.16 -5.79
C ASN A 431 4.65 -25.27 -7.03
N ASN A 432 4.87 -23.97 -6.83
CA ASN A 432 5.11 -23.04 -7.96
C ASN A 432 6.51 -22.41 -7.87
#